data_9b4f9e0cead80518e2165a1455b7cb8c
#
_entry.id   9b4f9e0cead80518e2165a1455b7cb8c
#
_cell.length_a   1.000
_cell.length_b   1.000
_cell.length_c   1.000
_cell.angle_alpha   90.00
_cell.angle_beta   90.00
_cell.angle_gamma   90.00
#
_symmetry.space_group_name_H-M   'P 1'
#
loop_
_entity.id
_entity.type
_entity.pdbx_description
1 polymer ?
#
loop_
_entity_poly.entity_id
_entity_poly.type
_entity_poly.pdbx_seq_one_letter_code
_entity_poly.pdbx_strand_id
1 'polypeptide(L)'
;NPARILRNTINAEDAIFDGNGVDYTDYEPLKAIKETNYSNPELARQYMEAAVAELCEADGTIKGIEACTVDYLPVGTFEVDGKLPVTVIYVGTDDESEIIMAQLMKAMVEEAIGTDLINFEIAAFSGWTYGTVADPLNYDIYFDSLSTGYADPSGLLTRMTTDGAENVGCYEVPEYDALIEKSLNAATFEERLQYFAEAEAYLCNGAYVIPFISSLRGYYMTNSMPFTSPLTLYGNSKYKGTLVMEEPLTYDEYKTLEAAYDIARTEALKEI
;
A
#
# COMPACT_ATOMS: atom_id res chain seq x y z
N ASN A 1 -5.70 -15.92 1.31
CA ASN A 1 -6.54 -15.46 2.41
C ASN A 1 -7.63 -14.53 1.85
N PRO A 2 -8.93 -14.90 1.96
CA PRO A 2 -10.03 -14.09 1.39
C PRO A 2 -10.18 -12.69 2.03
N ALA A 3 -9.46 -12.42 3.10
CA ALA A 3 -9.43 -11.12 3.76
C ALA A 3 -8.37 -10.15 3.20
N ARG A 4 -7.67 -10.52 2.12
CA ARG A 4 -6.66 -9.68 1.47
C ARG A 4 -7.01 -9.50 0.00
N ILE A 5 -7.02 -8.26 -0.48
CA ILE A 5 -7.29 -7.89 -1.87
C ILE A 5 -6.03 -7.24 -2.43
N LEU A 6 -5.59 -7.67 -3.61
CA LEU A 6 -4.50 -7.02 -4.33
C LEU A 6 -4.92 -5.59 -4.72
N ARG A 7 -3.97 -4.67 -4.66
CA ARG A 7 -4.17 -3.25 -4.95
C ARG A 7 -3.07 -2.74 -5.86
N ASN A 8 -3.45 -1.81 -6.73
CA ASN A 8 -2.53 -1.04 -7.56
C ASN A 8 -2.45 0.42 -7.12
N THR A 9 -3.34 0.83 -6.21
CA THR A 9 -3.43 2.19 -5.70
C THR A 9 -3.23 2.21 -4.18
N ILE A 10 -2.67 3.30 -3.67
CA ILE A 10 -2.46 3.51 -2.23
C ILE A 10 -3.81 3.65 -1.53
N ASN A 11 -4.68 4.51 -2.05
CA ASN A 11 -6.04 4.64 -1.55
C ASN A 11 -6.93 3.54 -2.12
N ALA A 12 -7.86 3.06 -1.29
CA ALA A 12 -8.76 1.98 -1.68
C ALA A 12 -9.85 2.47 -2.63
N GLU A 13 -10.27 1.61 -3.55
CA GLU A 13 -11.47 1.77 -4.36
C GLU A 13 -12.72 1.77 -3.46
N ASP A 14 -13.80 2.38 -3.93
CA ASP A 14 -15.10 2.48 -3.23
C ASP A 14 -15.01 3.14 -1.83
N ALA A 15 -13.97 3.95 -1.60
CA ALA A 15 -13.70 4.53 -0.30
C ALA A 15 -13.87 6.04 -0.24
N ILE A 16 -13.55 6.75 -1.31
CA ILE A 16 -13.53 8.21 -1.36
C ILE A 16 -14.28 8.65 -2.61
N PHE A 17 -15.31 9.47 -2.47
CA PHE A 17 -16.13 9.94 -3.58
C PHE A 17 -16.15 11.46 -3.63
N ASP A 18 -16.23 12.01 -4.84
CA ASP A 18 -16.49 13.43 -5.04
C ASP A 18 -17.95 13.81 -4.80
N GLY A 19 -18.29 15.11 -4.97
CA GLY A 19 -19.65 15.61 -4.81
C GLY A 19 -20.65 15.07 -5.84
N ASN A 20 -20.18 14.43 -6.93
CA ASN A 20 -20.99 13.83 -7.99
C ASN A 20 -21.07 12.29 -7.86
N GLY A 21 -20.41 11.71 -6.87
CA GLY A 21 -20.37 10.27 -6.63
C GLY A 21 -19.36 9.53 -7.50
N VAL A 22 -18.37 10.23 -8.06
CA VAL A 22 -17.23 9.62 -8.78
C VAL A 22 -16.21 9.16 -7.75
N ASP A 23 -15.78 7.91 -7.86
CA ASP A 23 -14.73 7.37 -7.00
C ASP A 23 -13.40 8.07 -7.28
N TYR A 24 -12.65 8.37 -6.23
CA TYR A 24 -11.35 9.00 -6.32
C TYR A 24 -10.37 8.23 -7.22
N THR A 25 -10.41 6.91 -7.18
CA THR A 25 -9.54 6.06 -8.00
C THR A 25 -9.94 6.03 -9.49
N ASP A 26 -11.06 6.67 -9.85
CA ASP A 26 -11.49 6.86 -11.24
C ASP A 26 -10.99 8.17 -11.87
N TYR A 27 -10.27 9.01 -11.12
CA TYR A 27 -9.59 10.18 -11.66
C TYR A 27 -8.33 9.77 -12.43
N GLU A 28 -8.14 10.31 -13.65
CA GLU A 28 -6.90 10.11 -14.38
C GLU A 28 -5.75 10.96 -13.78
N PRO A 29 -4.49 10.46 -13.73
CA PRO A 29 -4.00 9.20 -14.30
C PRO A 29 -4.14 7.98 -13.37
N LEU A 30 -4.73 8.11 -12.18
CA LEU A 30 -4.83 7.03 -11.20
C LEU A 30 -5.70 5.88 -11.71
N LYS A 31 -6.75 6.19 -12.46
CA LYS A 31 -7.60 5.19 -13.11
C LYS A 31 -6.82 4.24 -14.01
N ALA A 32 -5.92 4.78 -14.82
CA ALA A 32 -5.07 3.96 -15.68
C ALA A 32 -4.19 2.99 -14.88
N ILE A 33 -3.69 3.41 -13.73
CA ILE A 33 -2.93 2.57 -12.79
C ILE A 33 -3.82 1.48 -12.21
N LYS A 34 -5.00 1.84 -11.72
CA LYS A 34 -5.98 0.90 -11.15
C LYS A 34 -6.35 -0.21 -12.13
N GLU A 35 -6.57 0.11 -13.39
CA GLU A 35 -7.00 -0.81 -14.43
C GLU A 35 -5.86 -1.63 -15.04
N THR A 36 -4.60 -1.30 -14.76
CA THR A 36 -3.44 -1.99 -15.32
C THR A 36 -3.20 -3.33 -14.63
N ASN A 37 -3.01 -4.39 -15.43
CA ASN A 37 -2.48 -5.64 -14.91
C ASN A 37 -0.94 -5.56 -14.87
N TYR A 38 -0.38 -5.37 -13.70
CA TYR A 38 1.07 -5.31 -13.49
C TYR A 38 1.77 -6.68 -13.47
N SER A 39 1.06 -7.78 -13.58
CA SER A 39 1.66 -9.12 -13.68
C SER A 39 2.24 -9.32 -15.09
N ASN A 40 3.47 -8.85 -15.28
CA ASN A 40 4.20 -8.97 -16.55
C ASN A 40 5.65 -9.41 -16.33
N PRO A 41 5.90 -10.72 -16.13
CA PRO A 41 7.24 -11.27 -15.88
C PRO A 41 8.25 -10.94 -16.97
N GLU A 42 7.83 -10.98 -18.23
CA GLU A 42 8.70 -10.69 -19.37
C GLU A 42 9.20 -9.24 -19.35
N LEU A 43 8.31 -8.29 -19.06
CA LEU A 43 8.66 -6.88 -18.95
C LEU A 43 9.53 -6.63 -17.72
N ALA A 44 9.26 -7.28 -16.58
CA ALA A 44 10.08 -7.19 -15.38
C ALA A 44 11.53 -7.63 -15.66
N ARG A 45 11.71 -8.75 -16.36
CA ARG A 45 13.04 -9.21 -16.77
C ARG A 45 13.71 -8.22 -17.73
N GLN A 46 12.99 -7.69 -18.72
CA GLN A 46 13.53 -6.69 -19.68
C GLN A 46 14.04 -5.43 -18.96
N TYR A 47 13.29 -4.91 -17.96
CA TYR A 47 13.73 -3.78 -17.15
C TYR A 47 14.98 -4.12 -16.34
N MET A 48 15.06 -5.31 -15.77
CA MET A 48 16.23 -5.73 -15.02
C MET A 48 17.45 -5.89 -15.93
N GLU A 49 17.30 -6.47 -17.12
CA GLU A 49 18.38 -6.59 -18.11
C GLU A 49 18.86 -5.20 -18.58
N ALA A 50 17.95 -4.24 -18.77
CA ALA A 50 18.30 -2.86 -19.09
C ALA A 50 19.07 -2.17 -17.94
N ALA A 51 18.62 -2.35 -16.70
CA ALA A 51 19.33 -1.84 -15.53
C ALA A 51 20.72 -2.45 -15.38
N VAL A 52 20.87 -3.75 -15.58
CA VAL A 52 22.16 -4.44 -15.57
C VAL A 52 23.08 -3.90 -16.67
N ALA A 53 22.57 -3.68 -17.88
CA ALA A 53 23.38 -3.13 -18.97
C ALA A 53 23.89 -1.73 -18.69
N GLU A 54 23.16 -0.94 -17.90
CA GLU A 54 23.55 0.42 -17.49
C GLU A 54 24.49 0.41 -16.27
N LEU A 55 24.21 -0.41 -15.27
CA LEU A 55 24.82 -0.34 -13.96
C LEU A 55 25.98 -1.32 -13.76
N CYS A 56 26.15 -2.32 -14.64
CA CYS A 56 27.19 -3.32 -14.46
C CYS A 56 28.34 -3.16 -15.45
N GLU A 57 29.53 -3.58 -15.04
CA GLU A 57 30.69 -3.80 -15.90
C GLU A 57 30.60 -5.16 -16.58
N ALA A 58 31.43 -5.39 -17.60
CA ALA A 58 31.43 -6.62 -18.39
C ALA A 58 31.76 -7.90 -17.58
N ASP A 59 32.39 -7.77 -16.43
CA ASP A 59 32.70 -8.87 -15.51
C ASP A 59 31.60 -9.11 -14.46
N GLY A 60 30.46 -8.42 -14.58
CA GLY A 60 29.33 -8.50 -13.67
C GLY A 60 29.44 -7.63 -12.41
N THR A 61 30.51 -6.85 -12.26
CA THR A 61 30.66 -5.91 -11.13
C THR A 61 29.62 -4.79 -11.23
N ILE A 62 28.93 -4.49 -10.13
CA ILE A 62 27.90 -3.45 -10.05
C ILE A 62 28.57 -2.13 -9.69
N LYS A 63 28.41 -1.10 -10.51
CA LYS A 63 28.97 0.24 -10.29
C LYS A 63 28.41 0.86 -9.02
N GLY A 64 29.30 1.32 -8.15
CA GLY A 64 28.92 2.00 -6.90
C GLY A 64 28.45 1.08 -5.77
N ILE A 65 28.44 -0.23 -5.99
CA ILE A 65 28.16 -1.23 -4.95
C ILE A 65 29.45 -1.98 -4.64
N GLU A 66 29.90 -1.90 -3.41
CA GLU A 66 31.07 -2.66 -2.93
C GLU A 66 30.60 -3.91 -2.18
N ALA A 67 31.40 -4.98 -2.26
CA ALA A 67 31.15 -6.18 -1.45
C ALA A 67 31.17 -5.81 0.04
N CYS A 68 30.12 -6.14 0.75
CA CYS A 68 29.99 -5.83 2.16
C CYS A 68 29.10 -6.85 2.87
N THR A 69 29.12 -6.80 4.19
CA THR A 69 28.19 -7.55 5.03
C THR A 69 27.23 -6.55 5.67
N VAL A 70 25.93 -6.75 5.46
CA VAL A 70 24.87 -5.95 6.08
C VAL A 70 24.36 -6.70 7.30
N ASP A 71 24.45 -6.09 8.48
CA ASP A 71 24.05 -6.68 9.75
C ASP A 71 22.67 -6.16 10.18
N TYR A 72 21.71 -7.08 10.25
CA TYR A 72 20.38 -6.82 10.74
C TYR A 72 20.17 -7.51 12.09
N LEU A 73 20.27 -6.79 13.16
CA LEU A 73 19.99 -7.33 14.49
C LEU A 73 18.46 -7.33 14.77
N PRO A 74 17.88 -8.44 15.24
CA PRO A 74 18.45 -9.74 15.62
C PRO A 74 18.46 -10.81 14.52
N VAL A 75 18.17 -10.48 13.27
CA VAL A 75 17.96 -11.47 12.20
C VAL A 75 19.26 -12.13 11.73
N GLY A 76 20.34 -11.40 11.71
CA GLY A 76 21.64 -11.89 11.25
C GLY A 76 22.29 -11.02 10.20
N THR A 77 23.19 -11.62 9.41
CA THR A 77 23.99 -10.91 8.41
C THR A 77 23.65 -11.37 7.00
N PHE A 78 23.66 -10.42 6.05
CA PHE A 78 23.51 -10.67 4.62
C PHE A 78 24.78 -10.23 3.90
N GLU A 79 25.24 -11.05 2.97
CA GLU A 79 26.41 -10.73 2.16
C GLU A 79 25.96 -10.07 0.84
N VAL A 80 26.57 -8.94 0.51
CA VAL A 80 26.38 -8.22 -0.74
C VAL A 80 27.71 -8.26 -1.48
N ASP A 81 27.75 -8.93 -2.61
CA ASP A 81 28.99 -9.18 -3.34
C ASP A 81 29.45 -8.02 -4.23
N GLY A 82 28.61 -7.02 -4.46
CA GLY A 82 28.87 -5.97 -5.45
C GLY A 82 28.93 -6.48 -6.90
N LYS A 83 28.42 -7.69 -7.14
CA LYS A 83 28.35 -8.36 -8.44
C LYS A 83 26.98 -8.98 -8.66
N LEU A 84 26.72 -9.36 -9.91
CA LEU A 84 25.53 -10.15 -10.26
C LEU A 84 25.55 -11.53 -9.57
N PRO A 85 24.40 -12.02 -9.08
CA PRO A 85 23.08 -11.39 -9.06
C PRO A 85 23.01 -10.21 -8.08
N VAL A 86 22.21 -9.20 -8.40
CA VAL A 86 21.94 -8.06 -7.49
C VAL A 86 21.23 -8.59 -6.25
N THR A 87 21.79 -8.36 -5.08
CA THR A 87 21.11 -8.70 -3.80
C THR A 87 20.12 -7.60 -3.45
N VAL A 88 18.85 -7.97 -3.32
CA VAL A 88 17.75 -7.10 -2.88
C VAL A 88 17.30 -7.56 -1.51
N ILE A 89 17.36 -6.67 -0.52
CA ILE A 89 16.99 -6.96 0.86
C ILE A 89 15.59 -6.43 1.13
N TYR A 90 14.68 -7.37 1.34
CA TYR A 90 13.30 -7.11 1.76
C TYR A 90 13.18 -7.21 3.27
N VAL A 91 12.62 -6.18 3.87
CA VAL A 91 12.37 -6.12 5.31
C VAL A 91 10.88 -6.10 5.61
N GLY A 92 10.46 -6.92 6.56
CA GLY A 92 9.09 -6.99 7.06
C GLY A 92 9.02 -7.57 8.47
N THR A 93 7.80 -7.79 8.99
CA THR A 93 7.62 -8.40 10.31
C THR A 93 7.74 -9.93 10.25
N ASP A 94 8.00 -10.57 11.41
CA ASP A 94 8.10 -12.02 11.55
C ASP A 94 6.74 -12.71 11.78
N ASP A 95 5.63 -12.02 11.54
CA ASP A 95 4.31 -12.64 11.52
C ASP A 95 4.26 -13.75 10.47
N GLU A 96 3.77 -14.94 10.85
CA GLU A 96 3.77 -16.13 10.00
C GLU A 96 3.12 -15.85 8.62
N SER A 97 2.05 -15.07 8.59
CA SER A 97 1.35 -14.75 7.35
C SER A 97 2.15 -13.79 6.45
N GLU A 98 2.95 -12.93 7.04
CA GLU A 98 3.82 -12.00 6.31
C GLU A 98 5.08 -12.69 5.81
N ILE A 99 5.66 -13.59 6.58
CA ILE A 99 6.77 -14.44 6.14
C ILE A 99 6.36 -15.29 4.93
N ILE A 100 5.20 -15.95 4.98
CA ILE A 100 4.69 -16.72 3.84
C ILE A 100 4.51 -15.83 2.60
N MET A 101 4.00 -14.63 2.78
CA MET A 101 3.82 -13.67 1.69
C MET A 101 5.16 -13.20 1.12
N ALA A 102 6.15 -12.90 1.97
CA ALA A 102 7.50 -12.53 1.54
C ALA A 102 8.18 -13.67 0.77
N GLN A 103 8.03 -14.91 1.21
CA GLN A 103 8.54 -16.09 0.50
C GLN A 103 7.87 -16.30 -0.88
N LEU A 104 6.57 -16.05 -0.97
CA LEU A 104 5.88 -16.08 -2.26
C LEU A 104 6.36 -14.95 -3.19
N MET A 105 6.55 -13.75 -2.64
CA MET A 105 7.11 -12.62 -3.39
C MET A 105 8.52 -12.94 -3.90
N LYS A 106 9.40 -13.46 -3.04
CA LYS A 106 10.73 -13.94 -3.44
C LYS A 106 10.65 -14.91 -4.60
N ALA A 107 9.84 -15.96 -4.48
CA ALA A 107 9.69 -16.96 -5.52
C ALA A 107 9.18 -16.37 -6.84
N MET A 108 8.20 -15.48 -6.81
CA MET A 108 7.65 -14.82 -8.00
C MET A 108 8.66 -13.88 -8.66
N VAL A 109 9.41 -13.11 -7.88
CA VAL A 109 10.42 -12.16 -8.38
C VAL A 109 11.59 -12.92 -9.00
N GLU A 110 12.11 -13.94 -8.33
CA GLU A 110 13.21 -14.77 -8.84
C GLU A 110 12.81 -15.61 -10.05
N GLU A 111 11.56 -16.08 -10.12
CA GLU A 111 11.04 -16.76 -11.32
C GLU A 111 10.88 -15.78 -12.49
N ALA A 112 10.38 -14.58 -12.25
CA ALA A 112 10.12 -13.58 -13.29
C ALA A 112 11.42 -12.98 -13.86
N ILE A 113 12.35 -12.61 -12.98
CA ILE A 113 13.59 -11.90 -13.33
C ILE A 113 14.72 -12.89 -13.65
N GLY A 114 14.82 -13.95 -12.87
CA GLY A 114 15.90 -14.95 -12.96
C GLY A 114 16.95 -14.76 -11.87
N THR A 115 17.36 -15.87 -11.25
CA THR A 115 18.38 -15.90 -10.19
C THR A 115 19.79 -15.60 -10.69
N ASP A 116 20.00 -15.47 -11.98
CA ASP A 116 21.21 -14.98 -12.62
C ASP A 116 21.35 -13.45 -12.50
N LEU A 117 20.23 -12.73 -12.33
CA LEU A 117 20.21 -11.28 -12.23
C LEU A 117 19.86 -10.76 -10.83
N ILE A 118 19.02 -11.47 -10.08
CA ILE A 118 18.56 -11.03 -8.76
C ILE A 118 18.68 -12.14 -7.71
N ASN A 119 19.07 -11.76 -6.50
CA ASN A 119 19.02 -12.55 -5.28
C ASN A 119 18.15 -11.79 -4.27
N PHE A 120 16.98 -12.34 -3.92
CA PHE A 120 16.03 -11.68 -3.06
C PHE A 120 16.15 -12.23 -1.64
N GLU A 121 16.66 -11.42 -0.70
CA GLU A 121 16.85 -11.79 0.69
C GLU A 121 15.73 -11.24 1.58
N ILE A 122 15.28 -12.04 2.56
CA ILE A 122 14.20 -11.68 3.46
C ILE A 122 14.76 -11.46 4.86
N ALA A 123 14.66 -10.24 5.37
CA ALA A 123 14.97 -9.88 6.75
C ALA A 123 13.66 -9.66 7.52
N ALA A 124 13.25 -10.65 8.30
CA ALA A 124 12.03 -10.57 9.11
C ALA A 124 12.37 -10.22 10.57
N PHE A 125 11.66 -9.25 11.14
CA PHE A 125 11.88 -8.73 12.48
C PHE A 125 10.68 -8.96 13.40
N SER A 126 10.95 -9.24 14.66
CA SER A 126 9.95 -9.28 15.69
C SER A 126 9.59 -7.86 16.17
N GLY A 127 8.29 -7.56 16.19
CA GLY A 127 7.77 -6.31 16.71
C GLY A 127 7.91 -5.11 15.74
N TRP A 128 8.14 -3.93 16.31
CA TRP A 128 8.19 -2.68 15.54
C TRP A 128 9.52 -2.51 14.80
N THR A 129 9.48 -2.58 13.48
CA THR A 129 10.67 -2.52 12.61
C THR A 129 11.07 -1.11 12.22
N TYR A 130 10.17 -0.13 12.31
CA TYR A 130 10.39 1.24 11.83
C TYR A 130 11.66 1.88 12.41
N GLY A 131 11.75 2.04 13.71
CA GLY A 131 12.91 2.69 14.34
C GLY A 131 14.19 1.86 14.33
N THR A 132 14.09 0.55 14.04
CA THR A 132 15.27 -0.34 14.07
C THR A 132 15.86 -0.55 12.68
N VAL A 133 15.04 -0.46 11.65
CA VAL A 133 15.40 -0.84 10.28
C VAL A 133 15.14 0.27 9.28
N ALA A 134 13.99 0.94 9.34
CA ALA A 134 13.64 2.00 8.41
C ALA A 134 14.57 3.22 8.56
N ASP A 135 14.79 3.67 9.80
CA ASP A 135 15.68 4.78 10.10
C ASP A 135 17.11 4.62 9.57
N PRO A 136 17.79 3.44 9.75
CA PRO A 136 19.14 3.23 9.21
C PRO A 136 19.21 3.08 7.70
N LEU A 137 18.09 2.92 6.99
CA LEU A 137 18.01 2.69 5.54
C LEU A 137 18.86 1.49 5.04
N ASN A 138 18.98 0.44 5.85
CA ASN A 138 19.73 -0.75 5.51
C ASN A 138 18.90 -1.80 4.76
N TYR A 139 18.07 -1.38 3.80
CA TYR A 139 17.18 -2.25 3.03
C TYR A 139 16.94 -1.67 1.64
N ASP A 140 16.45 -2.51 0.73
CA ASP A 140 16.01 -2.08 -0.59
C ASP A 140 14.47 -1.99 -0.67
N ILE A 141 13.77 -2.92 -0.03
CA ILE A 141 12.31 -2.94 0.05
C ILE A 141 11.88 -3.04 1.51
N TYR A 142 11.10 -2.07 1.96
CA TYR A 142 10.48 -2.08 3.28
C TYR A 142 8.97 -2.34 3.14
N PHE A 143 8.50 -3.41 3.77
CA PHE A 143 7.07 -3.73 3.79
C PHE A 143 6.42 -3.16 5.04
N ASP A 144 5.44 -2.30 4.83
CA ASP A 144 4.70 -1.66 5.91
C ASP A 144 3.21 -1.64 5.64
N SER A 145 2.44 -1.31 6.68
CA SER A 145 0.99 -1.19 6.66
C SER A 145 0.57 0.22 7.00
N LEU A 146 0.06 0.94 6.02
CA LEU A 146 -0.42 2.30 6.20
C LEU A 146 -1.94 2.33 6.43
N SER A 147 -2.38 3.19 7.34
CA SER A 147 -3.80 3.43 7.59
C SER A 147 -4.09 4.89 7.89
N THR A 148 -5.33 5.31 7.64
CA THR A 148 -5.82 6.64 8.02
C THR A 148 -7.13 6.52 8.78
N GLY A 149 -7.48 7.54 9.56
CA GLY A 149 -8.70 7.57 10.37
C GLY A 149 -9.91 8.18 9.66
N TYR A 150 -9.78 8.58 8.39
CA TYR A 150 -10.83 9.26 7.62
C TYR A 150 -10.70 9.01 6.12
N ALA A 151 -11.82 9.17 5.41
CA ALA A 151 -11.94 8.93 3.98
C ALA A 151 -11.55 10.18 3.19
N ASP A 152 -10.26 10.45 3.09
CA ASP A 152 -9.71 11.55 2.30
C ASP A 152 -8.27 11.19 1.89
N PRO A 153 -7.85 11.44 0.64
CA PRO A 153 -6.51 11.07 0.17
C PRO A 153 -5.39 11.70 1.00
N SER A 154 -5.63 12.90 1.55
CA SER A 154 -4.64 13.58 2.40
C SER A 154 -4.21 12.77 3.61
N GLY A 155 -5.08 11.88 4.10
CA GLY A 155 -4.78 11.05 5.27
C GLY A 155 -3.57 10.13 5.11
N LEU A 156 -3.25 9.76 3.88
CA LEU A 156 -2.06 8.99 3.52
C LEU A 156 -1.04 9.85 2.77
N LEU A 157 -1.47 10.54 1.72
CA LEU A 157 -0.55 11.17 0.77
C LEU A 157 0.24 12.34 1.37
N THR A 158 -0.33 13.15 2.25
CA THR A 158 0.44 14.25 2.88
C THR A 158 1.59 13.76 3.77
N ARG A 159 1.57 12.49 4.17
CA ARG A 159 2.59 11.87 5.03
C ARG A 159 3.78 11.34 4.23
N MET A 160 3.69 11.33 2.89
CA MET A 160 4.71 10.81 1.96
C MET A 160 5.48 11.91 1.23
N THR A 161 5.31 13.19 1.62
CA THR A 161 6.11 14.30 1.10
C THR A 161 7.59 14.15 1.50
N THR A 162 8.48 14.94 0.89
CA THR A 162 9.93 14.92 1.20
C THR A 162 10.19 14.94 2.71
N ASP A 163 9.49 15.79 3.46
CA ASP A 163 9.60 15.86 4.93
C ASP A 163 8.49 15.07 5.66
N GLY A 164 7.76 14.23 4.96
CA GLY A 164 6.61 13.49 5.48
C GLY A 164 7.02 12.33 6.40
N ALA A 165 6.21 12.09 7.44
CA ALA A 165 6.50 11.06 8.44
C ALA A 165 6.50 9.60 7.91
N GLU A 166 5.93 9.36 6.74
CA GLU A 166 5.87 8.05 6.09
C GLU A 166 6.77 7.96 4.85
N ASN A 167 7.61 8.96 4.63
CA ASN A 167 8.66 8.89 3.61
C ASN A 167 9.87 8.13 4.17
N VAL A 168 9.67 6.86 4.43
CA VAL A 168 10.69 5.98 5.04
C VAL A 168 11.91 5.75 4.14
N GLY A 169 11.76 5.93 2.83
CA GLY A 169 12.86 5.87 1.87
C GLY A 169 13.69 7.16 1.80
N CYS A 170 13.34 8.20 2.55
CA CYS A 170 13.99 9.52 2.54
C CYS A 170 14.13 10.11 1.13
N TYR A 171 13.15 9.92 0.26
CA TYR A 171 13.17 10.42 -1.10
C TYR A 171 12.96 11.95 -1.12
N GLU A 172 13.74 12.64 -1.95
CA GLU A 172 13.43 14.01 -2.35
C GLU A 172 12.49 13.95 -3.56
N VAL A 173 11.25 14.40 -3.36
CA VAL A 173 10.15 14.29 -4.36
C VAL A 173 9.46 15.63 -4.62
N PRO A 174 10.19 16.66 -5.09
CA PRO A 174 9.67 18.03 -5.19
C PRO A 174 8.46 18.17 -6.11
N GLU A 175 8.35 17.36 -7.17
CA GLU A 175 7.19 17.35 -8.05
C GLU A 175 5.94 16.83 -7.33
N TYR A 176 6.11 15.81 -6.51
CA TYR A 176 5.05 15.27 -5.66
C TYR A 176 4.63 16.31 -4.60
N ASP A 177 5.60 16.92 -3.92
CA ASP A 177 5.34 17.95 -2.91
C ASP A 177 4.54 19.11 -3.50
N ALA A 178 4.87 19.54 -4.72
CA ALA A 178 4.12 20.59 -5.43
C ALA A 178 2.68 20.16 -5.77
N LEU A 179 2.42 18.89 -6.08
CA LEU A 179 1.08 18.36 -6.31
C LEU A 179 0.28 18.32 -5.01
N ILE A 180 0.89 17.91 -3.92
CA ILE A 180 0.26 17.94 -2.57
C ILE A 180 -0.09 19.40 -2.19
N GLU A 181 0.81 20.36 -2.38
CA GLU A 181 0.55 21.75 -2.11
C GLU A 181 -0.63 22.27 -2.94
N LYS A 182 -0.67 21.98 -4.25
CA LYS A 182 -1.80 22.32 -5.12
C LYS A 182 -3.11 21.72 -4.62
N SER A 183 -3.11 20.45 -4.23
CA SER A 183 -4.31 19.78 -3.72
C SER A 183 -4.86 20.44 -2.46
N LEU A 184 -3.99 20.87 -1.55
CA LEU A 184 -4.38 21.55 -0.30
C LEU A 184 -4.89 22.97 -0.52
N ASN A 185 -4.51 23.62 -1.64
CA ASN A 185 -4.91 24.98 -2.00
C ASN A 185 -5.93 25.04 -3.16
N ALA A 186 -6.47 23.90 -3.60
CA ALA A 186 -7.42 23.82 -4.70
C ALA A 186 -8.72 24.59 -4.41
N ALA A 187 -9.29 25.20 -5.44
CA ALA A 187 -10.49 26.02 -5.31
C ALA A 187 -11.77 25.18 -5.18
N THR A 188 -11.77 23.96 -5.74
CA THR A 188 -12.91 23.03 -5.69
C THR A 188 -12.47 21.69 -5.14
N PHE A 189 -13.46 20.89 -4.68
CA PHE A 189 -13.19 19.55 -4.16
C PHE A 189 -12.72 18.61 -5.28
N GLU A 190 -13.28 18.74 -6.47
CA GLU A 190 -12.88 17.97 -7.66
C GLU A 190 -11.44 18.26 -8.08
N GLU A 191 -11.04 19.56 -8.15
CA GLU A 191 -9.64 19.92 -8.40
C GLU A 191 -8.70 19.32 -7.35
N ARG A 192 -9.12 19.36 -6.10
CA ARG A 192 -8.36 18.79 -4.99
C ARG A 192 -8.12 17.30 -5.18
N LEU A 193 -9.17 16.54 -5.51
CA LEU A 193 -9.06 15.11 -5.78
C LEU A 193 -8.22 14.83 -7.02
N GLN A 194 -8.33 15.66 -8.07
CA GLN A 194 -7.51 15.53 -9.27
C GLN A 194 -6.01 15.64 -8.95
N TYR A 195 -5.60 16.67 -8.20
CA TYR A 195 -4.19 16.82 -7.82
C TYR A 195 -3.70 15.69 -6.91
N PHE A 196 -4.53 15.18 -6.03
CA PHE A 196 -4.17 13.99 -5.25
C PHE A 196 -4.02 12.75 -6.12
N ALA A 197 -4.86 12.56 -7.13
CA ALA A 197 -4.76 11.44 -8.05
C ALA A 197 -3.46 11.50 -8.88
N GLU A 198 -3.07 12.70 -9.33
CA GLU A 198 -1.79 12.93 -9.99
C GLU A 198 -0.60 12.66 -9.06
N ALA A 199 -0.69 13.08 -7.80
CA ALA A 199 0.34 12.84 -6.79
C ALA A 199 0.49 11.34 -6.47
N GLU A 200 -0.62 10.65 -6.25
CA GLU A 200 -0.57 9.20 -5.99
C GLU A 200 -0.01 8.44 -7.18
N ALA A 201 -0.42 8.80 -8.39
CA ALA A 201 0.11 8.22 -9.61
C ALA A 201 1.61 8.47 -9.79
N TYR A 202 2.13 9.62 -9.37
CA TYR A 202 3.56 9.93 -9.38
C TYR A 202 4.34 8.93 -8.51
N LEU A 203 3.89 8.67 -7.29
CA LEU A 203 4.54 7.71 -6.39
C LEU A 203 4.51 6.29 -6.95
N CYS A 204 3.36 5.86 -7.47
CA CYS A 204 3.20 4.52 -8.02
C CYS A 204 4.05 4.31 -9.28
N ASN A 205 4.02 5.25 -10.23
CA ASN A 205 4.77 5.17 -11.48
C ASN A 205 6.29 5.28 -11.27
N GLY A 206 6.72 6.03 -10.25
CA GLY A 206 8.12 6.14 -9.85
C GLY A 206 8.63 4.97 -9.00
N ALA A 207 7.75 4.00 -8.68
CA ALA A 207 8.03 2.90 -7.77
C ALA A 207 8.54 3.35 -6.37
N TYR A 208 8.23 4.58 -5.94
CA TYR A 208 8.48 5.04 -4.58
C TYR A 208 7.61 4.29 -3.57
N VAL A 209 6.39 3.98 -3.97
CA VAL A 209 5.45 3.14 -3.22
C VAL A 209 4.87 2.10 -4.18
N ILE A 210 4.91 0.84 -3.76
CA ILE A 210 4.33 -0.28 -4.49
C ILE A 210 3.11 -0.76 -3.69
N PRO A 211 1.88 -0.31 -4.04
CA PRO A 211 0.67 -0.82 -3.41
C PRO A 211 0.55 -2.31 -3.70
N PHE A 212 0.34 -3.10 -2.66
CA PHE A 212 0.36 -4.55 -2.84
C PHE A 212 -0.96 -5.19 -2.41
N ILE A 213 -1.36 -5.00 -1.16
CA ILE A 213 -2.56 -5.59 -0.60
C ILE A 213 -3.32 -4.60 0.27
N SER A 214 -4.63 -4.77 0.31
CA SER A 214 -5.49 -4.21 1.34
C SER A 214 -6.01 -5.33 2.23
N SER A 215 -5.85 -5.18 3.54
CA SER A 215 -6.44 -6.11 4.48
C SER A 215 -7.92 -5.78 4.68
N LEU A 216 -8.80 -6.71 4.38
CA LEU A 216 -10.19 -6.65 4.82
C LEU A 216 -10.25 -7.07 6.28
N ARG A 217 -11.13 -6.41 7.04
CA ARG A 217 -11.47 -6.92 8.37
C ARG A 217 -12.16 -8.26 8.22
N GLY A 218 -11.78 -9.23 9.05
CA GLY A 218 -12.43 -10.54 9.09
C GLY A 218 -13.89 -10.46 9.57
N TYR A 219 -14.55 -11.59 9.58
CA TYR A 219 -15.89 -11.68 10.15
C TYR A 219 -15.82 -11.49 11.67
N TYR A 220 -16.71 -10.67 12.19
CA TYR A 220 -16.86 -10.44 13.62
C TYR A 220 -18.15 -11.09 14.12
N MET A 221 -18.06 -11.81 15.23
CA MET A 221 -19.24 -12.12 16.03
C MET A 221 -19.43 -10.97 17.02
N THR A 222 -20.55 -10.29 16.94
CA THR A 222 -20.84 -9.15 17.79
C THR A 222 -22.32 -9.12 18.16
N ASN A 223 -22.61 -8.59 19.33
CA ASN A 223 -23.97 -8.25 19.76
C ASN A 223 -24.38 -6.83 19.33
N SER A 224 -23.55 -6.12 18.59
CA SER A 224 -23.93 -4.83 18.04
C SER A 224 -24.97 -5.02 16.96
N MET A 225 -26.07 -4.26 17.02
CA MET A 225 -27.13 -4.29 16.02
C MET A 225 -26.55 -3.81 14.68
N PRO A 226 -26.72 -4.59 13.59
CA PRO A 226 -26.23 -4.21 12.26
C PRO A 226 -26.76 -2.83 11.85
N PHE A 227 -25.94 -2.08 11.11
CA PHE A 227 -26.28 -0.76 10.55
C PHE A 227 -26.53 0.36 11.58
N THR A 228 -26.32 0.13 12.87
CA THR A 228 -26.44 1.16 13.91
C THR A 228 -25.13 1.80 14.33
N SER A 229 -24.01 1.14 14.05
CA SER A 229 -22.67 1.73 14.25
C SER A 229 -22.35 2.70 13.14
N PRO A 230 -21.77 3.86 13.45
CA PRO A 230 -21.28 4.78 12.42
C PRO A 230 -20.29 4.07 11.49
N LEU A 231 -20.47 4.23 10.18
CA LEU A 231 -19.49 3.75 9.21
C LEU A 231 -18.19 4.54 9.38
N THR A 232 -17.12 3.83 9.69
CA THR A 232 -15.77 4.38 9.64
C THR A 232 -14.99 3.55 8.64
N LEU A 233 -14.53 4.18 7.56
CA LEU A 233 -13.77 3.49 6.50
C LEU A 233 -12.43 2.95 6.99
N TYR A 234 -11.88 3.55 8.03
CA TYR A 234 -10.54 3.26 8.53
C TYR A 234 -10.52 3.07 10.04
N GLY A 235 -10.81 1.88 10.47
CA GLY A 235 -10.33 1.29 11.70
C GLY A 235 -10.82 1.82 13.05
N ASN A 236 -11.22 3.06 13.17
CA ASN A 236 -11.62 3.62 14.45
C ASN A 236 -13.12 3.40 14.69
N SER A 237 -13.43 2.33 15.42
CA SER A 237 -14.80 2.06 15.82
C SER A 237 -15.35 3.20 16.68
N LYS A 238 -16.37 3.88 16.18
CA LYS A 238 -17.16 4.85 16.95
C LYS A 238 -18.44 4.16 17.39
N TYR A 239 -18.74 4.25 18.67
CA TYR A 239 -19.88 3.52 19.26
C TYR A 239 -21.08 4.42 19.55
N LYS A 240 -21.00 5.72 19.29
CA LYS A 240 -22.11 6.64 19.53
C LYS A 240 -23.28 6.28 18.61
N GLY A 241 -24.41 5.90 19.21
CA GLY A 241 -25.60 5.48 18.49
C GLY A 241 -25.68 3.97 18.18
N THR A 242 -24.63 3.21 18.46
CA THR A 242 -24.65 1.76 18.32
C THR A 242 -25.63 1.14 19.32
N LEU A 243 -26.53 0.32 18.84
CA LEU A 243 -27.44 -0.47 19.64
C LEU A 243 -26.86 -1.87 19.90
N VAL A 244 -27.15 -2.43 21.06
CA VAL A 244 -26.75 -3.79 21.44
C VAL A 244 -27.98 -4.68 21.45
N MET A 245 -27.88 -5.85 20.82
CA MET A 245 -28.94 -6.85 20.76
C MET A 245 -28.90 -7.73 22.00
N GLU A 246 -30.04 -8.10 22.53
CA GLU A 246 -30.19 -9.08 23.60
C GLU A 246 -30.13 -10.51 23.04
N GLU A 247 -30.68 -10.73 21.83
CA GLU A 247 -30.70 -12.01 21.15
C GLU A 247 -30.09 -11.89 19.76
N PRO A 248 -29.43 -12.96 19.24
CA PRO A 248 -28.90 -12.99 17.88
C PRO A 248 -30.02 -12.85 16.82
N LEU A 249 -29.73 -12.12 15.76
CA LEU A 249 -30.63 -12.04 14.60
C LEU A 249 -30.57 -13.34 13.79
N THR A 250 -31.73 -13.74 13.29
CA THR A 250 -31.80 -14.70 12.18
C THR A 250 -31.31 -14.06 10.88
N TYR A 251 -31.00 -14.90 9.89
CA TYR A 251 -30.61 -14.39 8.56
C TYR A 251 -31.70 -13.53 7.90
N ASP A 252 -32.97 -13.91 8.04
CA ASP A 252 -34.09 -13.18 7.45
C ASP A 252 -34.31 -11.81 8.11
N GLU A 253 -34.15 -11.73 9.43
CA GLU A 253 -34.15 -10.47 10.17
C GLU A 253 -33.01 -9.56 9.74
N TYR A 254 -31.79 -10.11 9.61
CA TYR A 254 -30.64 -9.36 9.09
C TYR A 254 -30.92 -8.79 7.70
N LYS A 255 -31.44 -9.62 6.77
CA LYS A 255 -31.76 -9.18 5.40
C LYS A 255 -32.85 -8.10 5.36
N THR A 256 -33.81 -8.15 6.28
CA THR A 256 -34.82 -7.12 6.42
C THR A 256 -34.21 -5.78 6.87
N LEU A 257 -33.30 -5.82 7.83
CA LEU A 257 -32.58 -4.63 8.29
C LEU A 257 -31.65 -4.06 7.21
N GLU A 258 -30.95 -4.92 6.47
CA GLU A 258 -30.07 -4.53 5.35
C GLU A 258 -30.86 -3.76 4.29
N ALA A 259 -32.01 -4.31 3.84
CA ALA A 259 -32.86 -3.67 2.85
C ALA A 259 -33.42 -2.30 3.33
N ALA A 260 -33.82 -2.21 4.58
CA ALA A 260 -34.27 -0.95 5.18
C ALA A 260 -33.14 0.08 5.26
N TYR A 261 -31.93 -0.35 5.62
CA TYR A 261 -30.76 0.52 5.67
C TYR A 261 -30.37 1.04 4.28
N ASP A 262 -30.37 0.20 3.25
CA ASP A 262 -30.02 0.59 1.88
C ASP A 262 -31.00 1.61 1.30
N ILE A 263 -32.29 1.47 1.61
CA ILE A 263 -33.33 2.46 1.23
C ILE A 263 -33.02 3.79 1.95
N ALA A 264 -32.84 3.77 3.27
CA ALA A 264 -32.61 4.98 4.04
C ALA A 264 -31.31 5.68 3.62
N ARG A 265 -30.24 4.92 3.34
CA ARG A 265 -28.97 5.44 2.82
C ARG A 265 -29.17 6.11 1.46
N THR A 266 -29.87 5.45 0.55
CA THR A 266 -30.13 5.98 -0.79
C THR A 266 -30.91 7.29 -0.75
N GLU A 267 -31.90 7.39 0.14
CA GLU A 267 -32.64 8.65 0.32
C GLU A 267 -31.76 9.76 0.93
N ALA A 268 -30.96 9.43 1.96
CA ALA A 268 -30.07 10.41 2.59
C ALA A 268 -29.01 10.96 1.62
N LEU A 269 -28.50 10.15 0.68
CA LEU A 269 -27.55 10.59 -0.34
C LEU A 269 -28.15 11.56 -1.38
N LYS A 270 -29.48 11.66 -1.49
CA LYS A 270 -30.13 12.64 -2.38
C LYS A 270 -30.24 14.03 -1.76
N GLU A 271 -29.99 14.15 -0.46
CA GLU A 271 -30.09 15.41 0.29
C GLU A 271 -28.73 16.12 0.46
N ILE A 272 -27.65 15.48 0.01
CA ILE A 272 -26.27 16.01 0.00
C ILE A 272 -25.96 16.62 -1.36
#